data_799ec8ece045464e7be2894fe67724ff
#
_entry.id   799ec8ece045464e7be2894fe67724ff
#
_cell.length_a   1.000
_cell.length_b   1.000
_cell.length_c   1.000
_cell.angle_alpha   90.00
_cell.angle_beta   90.00
_cell.angle_gamma   90.00
#
_symmetry.space_group_name_H-M   'P 1'
#
loop_
_entity.id
_entity.type
_entity.pdbx_description
1 polymer ?
#
loop_
_entity_poly.entity_id
_entity_poly.type
_entity_poly.pdbx_seq_one_letter_code
_entity_poly.pdbx_strand_id
1 'polypeptide(L)'
;MKDLLYRSFSKTRGDQIAWRLDPGRLRILCYHGICDDRYVAEPWLPTCFVTESEFEAQLQYLQRNANVLPLADAVRRLADHSLPPRSVSITFDDGYANNLYLAQPLLQKYGMSATVFLATRYIESGEMYPFVKLKLIQLNSAARSVGPRPIEYKSNPLDLVMQSAMSAWAEVENRVSEDQRRTLRPLTISEVQQADAHVLHFGAHSHTHCILKNESPDRRRNEVAVSIRKVREWTGHPANLFAYPNGESGDFSEIDKEALRAEGVRAAVTGIAGANSRPFDPLELRRYPVSIGHDRHRFRAELAGLRSVLQSVSRRLSA
;
A
#
# COMPACT_ATOMS: atom_id res chain seq x y z
N MET A 1 23.47 -7.80 9.31
CA MET A 1 23.16 -7.83 10.76
C MET A 1 21.65 -7.90 11.03
N LYS A 2 20.81 -7.05 10.44
CA LYS A 2 19.34 -7.10 10.64
C LYS A 2 18.70 -8.44 10.21
N ASP A 3 19.08 -8.99 9.08
CA ASP A 3 18.52 -10.27 8.57
C ASP A 3 18.86 -11.46 9.48
N LEU A 4 20.04 -11.45 10.07
CA LEU A 4 20.42 -12.47 11.07
C LEU A 4 19.57 -12.40 12.33
N LEU A 5 19.23 -11.20 12.78
CA LEU A 5 18.31 -10.97 13.90
C LEU A 5 16.90 -11.47 13.59
N TYR A 6 16.36 -11.15 12.40
CA TYR A 6 15.05 -11.63 11.96
C TYR A 6 14.99 -13.16 11.92
N ARG A 7 16.02 -13.79 11.34
CA ARG A 7 16.13 -15.26 11.24
C ARG A 7 16.24 -15.90 12.64
N SER A 8 17.09 -15.36 13.51
CA SER A 8 17.25 -15.87 14.87
C SER A 8 15.97 -15.76 15.66
N PHE A 9 15.32 -14.58 15.65
CA PHE A 9 14.06 -14.33 16.35
C PHE A 9 12.94 -15.28 15.89
N SER A 10 12.82 -15.50 14.58
CA SER A 10 11.82 -16.40 14.02
C SER A 10 12.15 -17.88 14.29
N LYS A 11 13.43 -18.29 14.23
CA LYS A 11 13.84 -19.68 14.53
C LYS A 11 13.63 -20.06 16.00
N THR A 12 13.80 -19.13 16.92
CA THR A 12 13.57 -19.33 18.37
C THR A 12 12.11 -19.21 18.77
N ARG A 13 11.16 -19.10 17.81
CA ARG A 13 9.73 -18.86 18.05
C ARG A 13 9.44 -17.57 18.82
N GLY A 14 10.38 -16.63 18.84
CA GLY A 14 10.20 -15.33 19.47
C GLY A 14 9.01 -14.54 18.90
N ASP A 15 8.74 -14.70 17.61
CA ASP A 15 7.58 -14.17 16.92
C ASP A 15 6.25 -14.70 17.51
N GLN A 16 6.17 -15.99 17.79
CA GLN A 16 4.95 -16.59 18.39
C GLN A 16 4.73 -16.12 19.84
N ILE A 17 5.82 -15.97 20.60
CA ILE A 17 5.77 -15.46 21.98
C ILE A 17 5.34 -13.99 21.96
N ALA A 18 5.97 -13.16 21.12
CA ALA A 18 5.61 -11.74 21.00
C ALA A 18 4.14 -11.56 20.62
N TRP A 19 3.61 -12.41 19.73
CA TRP A 19 2.21 -12.38 19.32
C TRP A 19 1.23 -12.80 20.41
N ARG A 20 1.65 -13.69 21.33
CA ARG A 20 0.84 -14.06 22.50
C ARG A 20 0.81 -12.97 23.56
N LEU A 21 1.89 -12.21 23.67
CA LEU A 21 2.02 -11.11 24.64
C LEU A 21 1.32 -9.81 24.19
N ASP A 22 0.85 -9.76 22.92
CA ASP A 22 0.25 -8.57 22.34
C ASP A 22 -1.11 -8.87 21.64
N PRO A 23 -2.12 -9.35 22.39
CA PRO A 23 -3.32 -9.92 21.79
C PRO A 23 -4.31 -8.90 21.24
N GLY A 24 -4.29 -7.65 21.70
CA GLY A 24 -5.33 -6.63 21.44
C GLY A 24 -4.99 -5.63 20.34
N ARG A 25 -4.02 -5.90 19.46
CA ARG A 25 -3.61 -4.98 18.42
C ARG A 25 -4.04 -5.44 17.01
N LEU A 26 -4.52 -4.46 16.21
CA LEU A 26 -4.75 -4.66 14.80
C LEU A 26 -3.46 -4.38 14.02
N ARG A 27 -3.04 -5.34 13.20
CA ARG A 27 -1.95 -5.21 12.24
C ARG A 27 -2.51 -5.10 10.85
N ILE A 28 -2.15 -4.06 10.13
CA ILE A 28 -2.60 -3.83 8.76
C ILE A 28 -1.38 -3.97 7.85
N LEU A 29 -1.42 -4.92 6.94
CA LEU A 29 -0.37 -5.14 5.95
C LEU A 29 -0.58 -4.22 4.76
N CYS A 30 0.47 -3.56 4.29
CA CYS A 30 0.45 -2.70 3.14
C CYS A 30 1.28 -3.32 2.01
N TYR A 31 0.60 -3.89 1.04
CA TYR A 31 1.12 -4.34 -0.24
C TYR A 31 0.84 -3.29 -1.33
N HIS A 32 1.40 -3.49 -2.52
CA HIS A 32 1.07 -2.74 -3.72
C HIS A 32 0.77 -3.71 -4.87
N GLY A 33 1.79 -4.13 -5.60
CA GLY A 33 1.63 -5.11 -6.66
C GLY A 33 2.17 -6.50 -6.32
N ILE A 34 1.63 -7.49 -7.01
CA ILE A 34 2.16 -8.84 -7.06
C ILE A 34 2.82 -9.04 -8.43
N CYS A 35 3.97 -9.69 -8.49
CA CYS A 35 4.63 -9.98 -9.76
C CYS A 35 5.00 -11.46 -9.88
N ASP A 36 5.20 -11.89 -11.13
CA ASP A 36 5.80 -13.18 -11.43
C ASP A 36 7.22 -13.25 -10.85
N ASP A 37 7.59 -14.39 -10.29
CA ASP A 37 8.90 -14.63 -9.65
C ASP A 37 10.09 -14.36 -10.58
N ARG A 38 9.92 -14.52 -11.90
CA ARG A 38 10.97 -14.24 -12.91
C ARG A 38 11.40 -12.76 -12.93
N TYR A 39 10.58 -11.84 -12.44
CA TYR A 39 10.87 -10.40 -12.45
C TYR A 39 11.57 -9.88 -11.19
N VAL A 40 11.84 -10.73 -10.21
CA VAL A 40 12.41 -10.33 -8.90
C VAL A 40 13.70 -9.53 -9.00
N ALA A 41 14.52 -9.79 -10.01
CA ALA A 41 15.81 -9.11 -10.23
C ALA A 41 15.72 -7.94 -11.22
N GLU A 42 14.55 -7.68 -11.77
CA GLU A 42 14.37 -6.66 -12.79
C GLU A 42 14.45 -5.25 -12.18
N PRO A 43 15.34 -4.37 -12.68
CA PRO A 43 15.54 -3.04 -12.09
C PRO A 43 14.32 -2.11 -12.25
N TRP A 44 13.43 -2.40 -13.19
CA TRP A 44 12.18 -1.66 -13.42
C TRP A 44 11.08 -2.02 -12.43
N LEU A 45 11.17 -3.18 -11.76
CA LEU A 45 10.17 -3.59 -10.80
C LEU A 45 10.17 -2.64 -9.58
N PRO A 46 9.00 -2.14 -9.14
CA PRO A 46 8.91 -1.37 -7.91
C PRO A 46 9.29 -2.22 -6.69
N THR A 47 10.11 -1.68 -5.81
CA THR A 47 10.55 -2.40 -4.60
C THR A 47 9.42 -2.70 -3.61
N CYS A 48 8.29 -2.02 -3.73
CA CYS A 48 7.07 -2.26 -2.94
C CYS A 48 6.23 -3.45 -3.46
N PHE A 49 6.63 -4.10 -4.55
CA PHE A 49 6.00 -5.33 -5.00
C PHE A 49 6.49 -6.53 -4.18
N VAL A 50 5.78 -7.63 -4.28
CA VAL A 50 6.20 -8.96 -3.81
C VAL A 50 5.99 -9.97 -4.93
N THR A 51 6.72 -11.08 -4.90
CA THR A 51 6.48 -12.14 -5.87
C THR A 51 5.23 -12.95 -5.50
N GLU A 52 4.68 -13.66 -6.48
CA GLU A 52 3.53 -14.54 -6.27
C GLU A 52 3.83 -15.62 -5.24
N SER A 53 5.02 -16.22 -5.30
CA SER A 53 5.46 -17.24 -4.34
C SER A 53 5.66 -16.69 -2.92
N GLU A 54 6.22 -15.47 -2.79
CA GLU A 54 6.34 -14.79 -1.48
C GLU A 54 4.97 -14.48 -0.89
N PHE A 55 4.04 -13.95 -1.70
CA PHE A 55 2.69 -13.63 -1.26
C PHE A 55 1.95 -14.89 -0.81
N GLU A 56 1.99 -15.96 -1.58
CA GLU A 56 1.39 -17.24 -1.21
C GLU A 56 1.95 -17.79 0.11
N ALA A 57 3.27 -17.76 0.29
CA ALA A 57 3.91 -18.21 1.53
C ALA A 57 3.49 -17.36 2.74
N GLN A 58 3.25 -16.06 2.55
CA GLN A 58 2.74 -15.15 3.57
C GLN A 58 1.28 -15.47 3.92
N LEU A 59 0.42 -15.73 2.93
CA LEU A 59 -0.96 -16.15 3.16
C LEU A 59 -1.04 -17.49 3.91
N GLN A 60 -0.20 -18.47 3.56
CA GLN A 60 -0.11 -19.74 4.29
C GLN A 60 0.27 -19.53 5.76
N TYR A 61 1.19 -18.61 6.04
CA TYR A 61 1.54 -18.28 7.40
C TYR A 61 0.37 -17.62 8.15
N LEU A 62 -0.30 -16.66 7.52
CA LEU A 62 -1.46 -15.97 8.10
C LEU A 62 -2.60 -16.92 8.41
N GLN A 63 -2.92 -17.86 7.51
CA GLN A 63 -3.97 -18.87 7.70
C GLN A 63 -3.77 -19.68 8.98
N ARG A 64 -2.53 -20.02 9.31
CA ARG A 64 -2.20 -20.84 10.48
C ARG A 64 -2.06 -20.04 11.78
N ASN A 65 -1.81 -18.75 11.70
CA ASN A 65 -1.33 -17.98 12.85
C ASN A 65 -2.12 -16.71 13.17
N ALA A 66 -3.00 -16.25 12.27
CA ALA A 66 -3.70 -14.97 12.39
C ALA A 66 -5.21 -15.11 12.20
N ASN A 67 -5.96 -14.16 12.73
CA ASN A 67 -7.34 -13.90 12.36
C ASN A 67 -7.34 -12.79 11.31
N VAL A 68 -7.45 -13.17 10.04
CA VAL A 68 -7.50 -12.20 8.93
C VAL A 68 -8.92 -11.68 8.79
N LEU A 69 -9.08 -10.36 8.85
CA LEU A 69 -10.37 -9.67 8.83
C LEU A 69 -10.41 -8.60 7.74
N PRO A 70 -11.56 -8.36 7.10
CA PRO A 70 -11.77 -7.17 6.29
C PRO A 70 -11.44 -5.91 7.09
N LEU A 71 -10.76 -4.93 6.48
CA LEU A 71 -10.26 -3.75 7.20
C LEU A 71 -11.38 -2.99 7.93
N ALA A 72 -12.52 -2.77 7.28
CA ALA A 72 -13.65 -2.06 7.89
C ALA A 72 -14.17 -2.76 9.16
N ASP A 73 -14.27 -4.10 9.13
CA ASP A 73 -14.70 -4.91 10.28
C ASP A 73 -13.64 -4.90 11.39
N ALA A 74 -12.37 -5.03 11.03
CA ALA A 74 -11.27 -4.99 11.98
C ALA A 74 -11.19 -3.65 12.75
N VAL A 75 -11.37 -2.52 12.06
CA VAL A 75 -11.38 -1.18 12.67
C VAL A 75 -12.57 -1.02 13.61
N ARG A 76 -13.76 -1.44 13.18
CA ARG A 76 -14.97 -1.44 14.04
C ARG A 76 -14.74 -2.28 15.29
N ARG A 77 -14.26 -3.51 15.15
CA ARG A 77 -13.98 -4.40 16.29
C ARG A 77 -12.89 -3.87 17.22
N LEU A 78 -11.88 -3.17 16.68
CA LEU A 78 -10.88 -2.49 17.49
C LEU A 78 -11.53 -1.38 18.34
N ALA A 79 -12.46 -0.61 17.75
CA ALA A 79 -13.20 0.42 18.46
C ALA A 79 -14.11 -0.17 19.57
N ASP A 80 -14.80 -1.27 19.27
CA ASP A 80 -15.79 -1.91 20.15
C ASP A 80 -15.18 -2.89 21.16
N HIS A 81 -13.86 -2.98 21.32
CA HIS A 81 -13.18 -3.96 22.18
C HIS A 81 -13.49 -5.44 21.85
N SER A 82 -13.92 -5.75 20.65
CA SER A 82 -14.28 -7.10 20.20
C SER A 82 -13.29 -7.69 19.19
N LEU A 83 -12.09 -7.08 19.07
CA LEU A 83 -11.05 -7.52 18.15
C LEU A 83 -10.51 -8.89 18.58
N PRO A 84 -10.56 -9.94 17.74
CA PRO A 84 -9.94 -11.23 18.04
C PRO A 84 -8.43 -11.10 18.26
N PRO A 85 -7.81 -11.99 19.03
CA PRO A 85 -6.36 -11.97 19.19
C PRO A 85 -5.67 -12.21 17.84
N ARG A 86 -4.49 -11.62 17.64
CA ARG A 86 -3.70 -11.77 16.41
C ARG A 86 -4.45 -11.34 15.13
N SER A 87 -5.23 -10.27 15.23
CA SER A 87 -5.96 -9.72 14.08
C SER A 87 -5.05 -9.06 13.07
N VAL A 88 -5.26 -9.40 11.81
CA VAL A 88 -4.54 -8.84 10.65
C VAL A 88 -5.56 -8.42 9.59
N SER A 89 -5.30 -7.31 8.92
CA SER A 89 -5.99 -6.92 7.67
C SER A 89 -4.97 -6.80 6.55
N ILE A 90 -5.36 -7.22 5.34
CA ILE A 90 -4.52 -7.14 4.13
C ILE A 90 -4.99 -5.94 3.31
N THR A 91 -4.07 -5.06 2.91
CA THR A 91 -4.36 -3.93 2.05
C THR A 91 -3.39 -3.86 0.88
N PHE A 92 -3.86 -3.38 -0.26
CA PHE A 92 -3.07 -3.06 -1.45
C PHE A 92 -3.28 -1.60 -1.79
N ASP A 93 -2.22 -0.88 -2.11
CA ASP A 93 -2.29 0.50 -2.58
C ASP A 93 -2.21 0.55 -4.11
N ASP A 94 -2.54 1.71 -4.68
CA ASP A 94 -2.53 2.08 -6.08
C ASP A 94 -3.65 1.44 -6.92
N GLY A 95 -3.96 0.17 -6.74
CA GLY A 95 -4.91 -0.55 -7.59
C GLY A 95 -4.25 -1.11 -8.86
N TYR A 96 -3.12 -1.78 -8.73
CA TYR A 96 -2.50 -2.51 -9.85
C TYR A 96 -3.38 -3.66 -10.32
N ALA A 97 -3.40 -3.91 -11.63
CA ALA A 97 -4.20 -4.99 -12.23
C ALA A 97 -3.85 -6.38 -11.69
N ASN A 98 -2.60 -6.60 -11.30
CA ASN A 98 -2.17 -7.85 -10.71
C ASN A 98 -2.80 -8.15 -9.34
N ASN A 99 -3.42 -7.18 -8.68
CA ASN A 99 -4.25 -7.44 -7.51
C ASN A 99 -5.47 -8.31 -7.85
N LEU A 100 -6.02 -8.17 -9.07
CA LEU A 100 -7.11 -9.01 -9.55
C LEU A 100 -6.60 -10.36 -10.07
N TYR A 101 -5.54 -10.37 -10.91
CA TYR A 101 -5.13 -11.57 -11.62
C TYR A 101 -4.26 -12.53 -10.80
N LEU A 102 -3.46 -12.00 -9.86
CA LEU A 102 -2.55 -12.79 -9.05
C LEU A 102 -2.97 -12.84 -7.58
N ALA A 103 -3.36 -11.71 -6.98
CA ALA A 103 -3.68 -11.71 -5.56
C ALA A 103 -5.07 -12.29 -5.27
N GLN A 104 -6.11 -11.94 -6.03
CA GLN A 104 -7.47 -12.42 -5.76
C GLN A 104 -7.58 -13.95 -5.75
N PRO A 105 -7.03 -14.71 -6.75
CA PRO A 105 -7.11 -16.17 -6.73
C PRO A 105 -6.42 -16.80 -5.50
N LEU A 106 -5.29 -16.23 -5.07
CA LEU A 106 -4.60 -16.69 -3.87
C LEU A 106 -5.39 -16.35 -2.60
N LEU A 107 -5.95 -15.16 -2.49
CA LEU A 107 -6.83 -14.79 -1.38
C LEU A 107 -8.03 -15.74 -1.28
N GLN A 108 -8.68 -16.05 -2.40
CA GLN A 108 -9.78 -17.04 -2.48
C GLN A 108 -9.33 -18.41 -2.01
N LYS A 109 -8.18 -18.90 -2.50
CA LYS A 109 -7.60 -20.20 -2.12
C LYS A 109 -7.41 -20.34 -0.61
N TYR A 110 -7.04 -19.25 0.08
CA TYR A 110 -6.81 -19.24 1.52
C TYR A 110 -7.98 -18.73 2.35
N GLY A 111 -9.13 -18.42 1.73
CA GLY A 111 -10.34 -17.94 2.41
C GLY A 111 -10.13 -16.56 3.06
N MET A 112 -9.37 -15.67 2.43
CA MET A 112 -9.05 -14.34 2.93
C MET A 112 -9.59 -13.25 2.01
N SER A 113 -9.71 -12.04 2.56
CA SER A 113 -10.05 -10.85 1.79
C SER A 113 -9.02 -9.76 1.98
N ALA A 114 -9.00 -8.80 1.05
CA ALA A 114 -8.15 -7.63 1.11
C ALA A 114 -8.90 -6.35 0.73
N THR A 115 -8.38 -5.19 1.11
CA THR A 115 -8.84 -3.89 0.64
C THR A 115 -7.84 -3.33 -0.36
N VAL A 116 -8.29 -2.95 -1.56
CA VAL A 116 -7.49 -2.31 -2.60
C VAL A 116 -7.84 -0.84 -2.65
N PHE A 117 -6.87 0.04 -2.48
CA PHE A 117 -7.03 1.49 -2.54
C PHE A 117 -6.69 2.01 -3.93
N LEU A 118 -7.67 2.65 -4.57
CA LEU A 118 -7.62 3.03 -5.98
C LEU A 118 -7.21 4.49 -6.17
N ALA A 119 -6.12 4.75 -6.90
CA ALA A 119 -5.79 6.05 -7.43
C ALA A 119 -6.61 6.31 -8.71
N THR A 120 -7.77 6.95 -8.53
CA THR A 120 -8.89 6.85 -9.46
C THR A 120 -8.66 7.43 -10.85
N ARG A 121 -7.76 8.42 -11.00
CA ARG A 121 -7.38 8.94 -12.32
C ARG A 121 -6.80 7.84 -13.22
N TYR A 122 -5.93 7.02 -12.64
CA TYR A 122 -5.19 6.00 -13.44
C TYR A 122 -6.05 4.80 -13.77
N ILE A 123 -7.00 4.44 -12.90
CA ILE A 123 -8.02 3.44 -13.18
C ILE A 123 -8.90 3.87 -14.36
N GLU A 124 -9.22 5.17 -14.43
CA GLU A 124 -10.06 5.75 -15.48
C GLU A 124 -9.32 5.93 -16.82
N SER A 125 -8.07 6.42 -16.78
CA SER A 125 -7.29 6.70 -17.99
C SER A 125 -6.51 5.50 -18.53
N GLY A 126 -6.22 4.49 -17.70
CA GLY A 126 -5.31 3.40 -18.03
C GLY A 126 -3.83 3.81 -18.09
N GLU A 127 -3.51 5.07 -17.76
CA GLU A 127 -2.13 5.55 -17.76
C GLU A 127 -1.30 4.90 -16.64
N MET A 128 0.00 4.75 -16.89
CA MET A 128 0.95 4.37 -15.84
C MET A 128 1.06 5.46 -14.77
N TYR A 129 1.27 5.05 -13.54
CA TYR A 129 1.46 5.96 -12.41
C TYR A 129 2.69 6.88 -12.57
N PRO A 130 2.65 8.11 -12.04
CA PRO A 130 3.74 9.07 -12.15
C PRO A 130 5.07 8.53 -11.66
N PHE A 131 5.10 7.89 -10.51
CA PHE A 131 6.31 7.32 -9.92
C PHE A 131 6.86 6.14 -10.74
N VAL A 132 6.00 5.39 -11.46
CA VAL A 132 6.43 4.36 -12.42
C VAL A 132 7.07 5.03 -13.63
N LYS A 133 6.43 6.05 -14.22
CA LYS A 133 7.00 6.83 -15.34
C LYS A 133 8.37 7.39 -14.97
N LEU A 134 8.48 8.03 -13.80
CA LEU A 134 9.75 8.59 -13.31
C LEU A 134 10.85 7.53 -13.14
N LYS A 135 10.52 6.36 -12.60
CA LYS A 135 11.46 5.24 -12.49
C LYS A 135 11.95 4.75 -13.85
N LEU A 136 11.04 4.57 -14.80
CA LEU A 136 11.39 4.14 -16.16
C LEU A 136 12.24 5.18 -16.88
N ILE A 137 11.95 6.47 -16.72
CA ILE A 137 12.80 7.56 -17.21
C ILE A 137 14.19 7.44 -16.62
N GLN A 138 14.31 7.32 -15.29
CA GLN A 138 15.60 7.23 -14.60
C GLN A 138 16.45 6.06 -15.11
N LEU A 139 15.87 4.88 -15.32
CA LEU A 139 16.56 3.71 -15.84
C LEU A 139 17.03 3.89 -17.27
N ASN A 140 16.25 4.57 -18.11
CA ASN A 140 16.63 4.82 -19.49
C ASN A 140 17.61 6.02 -19.64
N SER A 141 17.57 7.00 -18.72
CA SER A 141 18.45 8.16 -18.73
C SER A 141 19.84 7.87 -18.18
N ALA A 142 19.99 6.87 -17.30
CA ALA A 142 21.31 6.43 -16.81
C ALA A 142 22.23 5.90 -17.90
N ALA A 143 21.65 5.52 -19.08
CA ALA A 143 22.40 5.12 -20.27
C ALA A 143 22.79 6.31 -21.19
N ARG A 144 22.28 7.52 -20.94
CA ARG A 144 22.52 8.72 -21.73
C ARG A 144 22.61 9.95 -20.82
N SER A 145 23.75 10.57 -20.77
CA SER A 145 24.07 11.76 -19.95
C SER A 145 23.44 13.07 -20.43
N VAL A 146 22.16 13.11 -20.79
CA VAL A 146 21.53 14.31 -21.34
C VAL A 146 20.11 14.50 -20.82
N GLY A 147 19.89 15.60 -20.12
CA GLY A 147 18.59 16.16 -19.77
C GLY A 147 18.48 16.65 -18.32
N PRO A 148 17.65 17.66 -18.05
CA PRO A 148 17.39 18.09 -16.68
C PRO A 148 16.80 16.92 -15.88
N ARG A 149 17.29 16.70 -14.65
CA ARG A 149 16.70 15.69 -13.75
C ARG A 149 15.26 16.09 -13.44
N PRO A 150 14.30 15.15 -13.51
CA PRO A 150 12.93 15.42 -13.08
C PRO A 150 12.90 15.98 -11.65
N ILE A 151 11.99 16.91 -11.40
CA ILE A 151 11.75 17.45 -10.05
C ILE A 151 11.32 16.32 -9.12
N GLU A 152 11.81 16.35 -7.89
CA GLU A 152 11.57 15.28 -6.92
C GLU A 152 10.08 15.15 -6.55
N TYR A 153 9.51 13.94 -6.73
CA TYR A 153 8.10 13.65 -6.50
C TYR A 153 7.66 13.90 -5.05
N LYS A 154 8.50 13.54 -4.08
CA LYS A 154 8.14 13.63 -2.66
C LYS A 154 8.01 15.05 -2.12
N SER A 155 8.61 16.02 -2.76
CA SER A 155 8.75 17.37 -2.24
C SER A 155 8.02 18.44 -3.05
N ASN A 156 7.33 18.06 -4.12
CA ASN A 156 6.73 19.01 -5.05
C ASN A 156 5.30 18.65 -5.44
N PRO A 157 4.46 19.63 -5.84
CA PRO A 157 3.15 19.39 -6.42
C PRO A 157 3.26 18.46 -7.64
N LEU A 158 2.32 17.54 -7.77
CA LEU A 158 2.36 16.51 -8.80
C LEU A 158 2.42 17.08 -10.22
N ASP A 159 1.67 18.14 -10.51
CA ASP A 159 1.62 18.72 -11.86
C ASP A 159 2.98 19.28 -12.29
N LEU A 160 3.73 19.90 -11.36
CA LEU A 160 5.08 20.39 -11.64
C LEU A 160 6.05 19.22 -11.93
N VAL A 161 5.94 18.13 -11.14
CA VAL A 161 6.74 16.93 -11.34
C VAL A 161 6.46 16.34 -12.73
N MET A 162 5.20 16.17 -13.10
CA MET A 162 4.81 15.57 -14.38
C MET A 162 5.17 16.47 -15.55
N GLN A 163 4.98 17.79 -15.45
CA GLN A 163 5.41 18.74 -16.45
C GLN A 163 6.92 18.66 -16.72
N SER A 164 7.73 18.55 -15.67
CA SER A 164 9.19 18.42 -15.81
C SER A 164 9.62 17.10 -16.48
N ALA A 165 8.79 16.07 -16.43
CA ALA A 165 9.08 14.73 -16.93
C ALA A 165 8.50 14.44 -18.33
N MET A 166 7.63 15.31 -18.87
CA MET A 166 6.86 15.04 -20.10
C MET A 166 7.73 14.71 -21.31
N SER A 167 8.74 15.53 -21.60
CA SER A 167 9.63 15.30 -22.76
C SER A 167 10.42 14.00 -22.63
N ALA A 168 10.96 13.74 -21.42
CA ALA A 168 11.70 12.52 -21.16
C ALA A 168 10.80 11.28 -21.22
N TRP A 169 9.53 11.39 -20.79
CA TRP A 169 8.57 10.29 -20.91
C TRP A 169 8.26 9.96 -22.38
N ALA A 170 8.03 10.95 -23.22
CA ALA A 170 7.77 10.74 -24.65
C ALA A 170 8.88 9.96 -25.37
N GLU A 171 10.13 10.13 -24.93
CA GLU A 171 11.28 9.37 -25.47
C GLU A 171 11.33 7.92 -24.97
N VAL A 172 10.83 7.67 -23.75
CA VAL A 172 10.92 6.37 -23.09
C VAL A 172 9.70 5.49 -23.36
N GLU A 173 8.53 6.09 -23.54
CA GLU A 173 7.24 5.38 -23.63
C GLU A 173 7.22 4.27 -24.69
N ASN A 174 7.82 4.51 -25.86
CA ASN A 174 7.90 3.52 -26.93
C ASN A 174 8.87 2.37 -26.67
N ARG A 175 9.68 2.46 -25.60
CA ARG A 175 10.64 1.42 -25.18
C ARG A 175 10.12 0.56 -24.05
N VAL A 176 8.96 0.91 -23.50
CA VAL A 176 8.34 0.14 -22.44
C VAL A 176 7.86 -1.20 -23.01
N SER A 177 8.41 -2.29 -22.48
CA SER A 177 8.09 -3.64 -22.94
C SER A 177 6.66 -4.05 -22.57
N GLU A 178 6.13 -5.05 -23.27
CA GLU A 178 4.80 -5.60 -22.97
C GLU A 178 4.74 -6.18 -21.53
N ASP A 179 5.80 -6.83 -21.06
CA ASP A 179 5.89 -7.34 -19.71
C ASP A 179 5.84 -6.21 -18.66
N GLN A 180 6.52 -5.10 -18.91
CA GLN A 180 6.44 -3.91 -18.05
C GLN A 180 5.03 -3.32 -18.06
N ARG A 181 4.43 -3.15 -19.26
CA ARG A 181 3.05 -2.65 -19.38
C ARG A 181 2.06 -3.52 -18.62
N ARG A 182 2.10 -4.81 -18.83
CA ARG A 182 1.22 -5.77 -18.18
C ARG A 182 1.39 -5.77 -16.65
N THR A 183 2.63 -5.74 -16.17
CA THR A 183 2.92 -5.83 -14.74
C THR A 183 2.60 -4.52 -14.00
N LEU A 184 2.79 -3.36 -14.65
CA LEU A 184 2.74 -2.04 -14.01
C LEU A 184 1.44 -1.26 -14.30
N ARG A 185 0.51 -1.82 -15.08
CA ARG A 185 -0.74 -1.14 -15.41
C ARG A 185 -1.70 -1.10 -14.21
N PRO A 186 -2.52 -0.05 -14.11
CA PRO A 186 -3.64 -0.02 -13.18
C PRO A 186 -4.74 -1.02 -13.60
N LEU A 187 -5.66 -1.30 -12.67
CA LEU A 187 -6.97 -1.87 -12.97
C LEU A 187 -7.73 -0.97 -13.94
N THR A 188 -8.66 -1.51 -14.68
CA THR A 188 -9.69 -0.77 -15.41
C THR A 188 -10.98 -0.69 -14.58
N ILE A 189 -11.89 0.23 -14.92
CA ILE A 189 -13.21 0.32 -14.28
C ILE A 189 -13.95 -1.01 -14.38
N SER A 190 -13.93 -1.66 -15.55
CA SER A 190 -14.56 -2.96 -15.77
C SER A 190 -13.98 -4.05 -14.86
N GLU A 191 -12.67 -4.06 -14.67
CA GLU A 191 -12.00 -5.01 -13.77
C GLU A 191 -12.35 -4.78 -12.29
N VAL A 192 -12.50 -3.50 -11.88
CA VAL A 192 -13.00 -3.17 -10.53
C VAL A 192 -14.44 -3.69 -10.33
N GLN A 193 -15.29 -3.55 -11.34
CA GLN A 193 -16.69 -4.03 -11.30
C GLN A 193 -16.81 -5.56 -11.35
N GLN A 194 -15.86 -6.25 -11.96
CA GLN A 194 -15.83 -7.71 -12.08
C GLN A 194 -15.16 -8.42 -10.92
N ALA A 195 -14.44 -7.68 -10.07
CA ALA A 195 -13.76 -8.25 -8.91
C ALA A 195 -14.78 -8.91 -7.96
N ASP A 196 -14.37 -10.02 -7.35
CA ASP A 196 -15.18 -10.68 -6.33
C ASP A 196 -15.29 -9.80 -5.07
N ALA A 197 -16.46 -9.20 -4.85
CA ALA A 197 -16.72 -8.31 -3.74
C ALA A 197 -16.61 -8.97 -2.34
N HIS A 198 -16.59 -10.30 -2.26
CA HIS A 198 -16.31 -11.02 -1.02
C HIS A 198 -14.81 -11.13 -0.72
N VAL A 199 -13.97 -10.92 -1.74
CA VAL A 199 -12.52 -11.07 -1.66
C VAL A 199 -11.80 -9.72 -1.74
N LEU A 200 -12.16 -8.88 -2.72
CA LEU A 200 -11.56 -7.56 -2.89
C LEU A 200 -12.57 -6.47 -2.53
N HIS A 201 -12.30 -5.76 -1.44
CA HIS A 201 -13.00 -4.54 -1.08
C HIS A 201 -12.22 -3.35 -1.65
N PHE A 202 -12.91 -2.27 -2.03
CA PHE A 202 -12.26 -1.10 -2.59
C PHE A 202 -12.38 0.12 -1.69
N GLY A 203 -11.30 0.89 -1.61
CA GLY A 203 -11.21 2.19 -0.98
C GLY A 203 -10.56 3.22 -1.91
N ALA A 204 -10.46 4.48 -1.49
CA ALA A 204 -9.87 5.54 -2.29
C ALA A 204 -8.41 5.82 -1.90
N HIS A 205 -7.58 6.20 -2.91
CA HIS A 205 -6.16 6.54 -2.75
C HIS A 205 -5.84 7.89 -3.42
N SER A 206 -6.64 8.90 -3.16
CA SER A 206 -6.75 10.18 -3.88
C SER A 206 -7.11 10.00 -5.37
N HIS A 207 -7.34 11.11 -6.06
CA HIS A 207 -7.64 11.05 -7.49
C HIS A 207 -6.39 10.85 -8.33
N THR A 208 -5.37 11.67 -8.13
CA THR A 208 -4.15 11.67 -8.95
C THR A 208 -2.94 11.02 -8.28
N HIS A 209 -3.11 10.41 -7.12
CA HIS A 209 -2.01 9.88 -6.30
C HIS A 209 -1.00 10.98 -5.89
N CYS A 210 -1.43 12.23 -5.75
CA CYS A 210 -0.56 13.28 -5.24
C CYS A 210 -0.33 13.13 -3.72
N ILE A 211 0.84 13.56 -3.25
CA ILE A 211 1.08 13.71 -1.81
C ILE A 211 0.32 14.95 -1.36
N LEU A 212 -0.76 14.76 -0.59
CA LEU A 212 -1.74 15.81 -0.29
C LEU A 212 -1.08 17.08 0.27
N LYS A 213 -0.11 16.93 1.15
CA LYS A 213 0.59 18.07 1.78
C LYS A 213 1.27 19.00 0.78
N ASN A 214 1.64 18.53 -0.39
CA ASN A 214 2.31 19.31 -1.42
C ASN A 214 1.32 20.13 -2.27
N GLU A 215 0.01 19.92 -2.08
CA GLU A 215 -1.03 20.55 -2.87
C GLU A 215 -1.74 21.68 -2.11
N SER A 216 -2.39 22.59 -2.83
CA SER A 216 -3.21 23.64 -2.22
C SER A 216 -4.41 23.04 -1.45
N PRO A 217 -4.93 23.72 -0.42
CA PRO A 217 -6.06 23.22 0.37
C PRO A 217 -7.29 22.85 -0.48
N ASP A 218 -7.61 23.61 -1.52
CA ASP A 218 -8.74 23.32 -2.41
C ASP A 218 -8.52 22.10 -3.25
N ARG A 219 -7.29 21.94 -3.79
CA ARG A 219 -6.92 20.74 -4.54
C ARG A 219 -6.95 19.49 -3.64
N ARG A 220 -6.45 19.57 -2.42
CA ARG A 220 -6.50 18.45 -1.45
C ARG A 220 -7.92 17.96 -1.20
N ARG A 221 -8.86 18.92 -0.96
CA ARG A 221 -10.29 18.59 -0.82
C ARG A 221 -10.86 17.94 -2.06
N ASN A 222 -10.53 18.45 -3.25
CA ASN A 222 -10.99 17.89 -4.52
C ASN A 222 -10.41 16.47 -4.77
N GLU A 223 -9.13 16.24 -4.48
CA GLU A 223 -8.46 14.94 -4.59
C GLU A 223 -9.19 13.86 -3.76
N VAL A 224 -9.57 14.20 -2.53
CA VAL A 224 -10.32 13.33 -1.64
C VAL A 224 -11.75 13.11 -2.18
N ALA A 225 -12.51 14.19 -2.43
CA ALA A 225 -13.91 14.10 -2.81
C ALA A 225 -14.12 13.35 -4.14
N VAL A 226 -13.30 13.67 -5.15
CA VAL A 226 -13.38 13.02 -6.48
C VAL A 226 -13.08 11.54 -6.38
N SER A 227 -12.01 11.17 -5.66
CA SER A 227 -11.63 9.76 -5.55
C SER A 227 -12.69 8.91 -4.86
N ILE A 228 -13.25 9.41 -3.76
CA ILE A 228 -14.29 8.70 -3.00
C ILE A 228 -15.57 8.55 -3.83
N ARG A 229 -16.00 9.62 -4.52
CA ARG A 229 -17.18 9.57 -5.40
C ARG A 229 -17.01 8.53 -6.50
N LYS A 230 -15.86 8.50 -7.17
CA LYS A 230 -15.56 7.53 -8.25
C LYS A 230 -15.56 6.08 -7.74
N VAL A 231 -14.94 5.81 -6.61
CA VAL A 231 -14.97 4.46 -6.02
C VAL A 231 -16.39 4.04 -5.70
N ARG A 232 -17.23 4.91 -5.14
CA ARG A 232 -18.66 4.62 -4.91
C ARG A 232 -19.41 4.33 -6.20
N GLU A 233 -19.18 5.14 -7.24
CA GLU A 233 -19.83 4.99 -8.54
C GLU A 233 -19.47 3.64 -9.18
N TRP A 234 -18.20 3.26 -9.17
CA TRP A 234 -17.73 2.05 -9.83
C TRP A 234 -18.11 0.76 -9.10
N THR A 235 -18.12 0.80 -7.79
CA THR A 235 -18.37 -0.39 -6.97
C THR A 235 -19.82 -0.57 -6.53
N GLY A 236 -20.62 0.49 -6.55
CA GLY A 236 -21.97 0.50 -5.98
C GLY A 236 -21.99 0.40 -4.44
N HIS A 237 -20.84 0.49 -3.78
CA HIS A 237 -20.69 0.36 -2.33
C HIS A 237 -20.18 1.66 -1.67
N PRO A 238 -20.43 1.86 -0.36
CA PRO A 238 -19.87 2.99 0.36
C PRO A 238 -18.34 2.95 0.35
N ALA A 239 -17.69 3.94 -0.25
CA ALA A 239 -16.23 4.12 -0.18
C ALA A 239 -15.89 4.85 1.14
N ASN A 240 -15.87 4.12 2.24
CA ASN A 240 -15.67 4.63 3.59
C ASN A 240 -14.25 4.37 4.13
N LEU A 241 -13.35 3.90 3.26
CA LEU A 241 -11.93 3.64 3.55
C LEU A 241 -11.06 4.47 2.61
N PHE A 242 -9.97 5.00 3.14
CA PHE A 242 -9.00 5.80 2.40
C PHE A 242 -7.57 5.38 2.74
N ALA A 243 -6.64 5.47 1.79
CA ALA A 243 -5.20 5.42 2.04
C ALA A 243 -4.55 6.72 1.60
N TYR A 244 -3.72 7.30 2.45
CA TYR A 244 -2.96 8.50 2.07
C TYR A 244 -1.82 8.12 1.11
N PRO A 245 -1.69 8.75 -0.08
CA PRO A 245 -0.56 8.53 -0.95
C PRO A 245 0.77 8.82 -0.24
N ASN A 246 1.75 7.94 -0.36
CA ASN A 246 2.97 7.87 0.44
C ASN A 246 2.67 7.72 1.95
N GLY A 247 1.89 8.61 2.53
CA GLY A 247 1.31 8.52 3.87
C GLY A 247 2.31 8.53 5.02
N GLU A 248 3.52 9.05 4.81
CA GLU A 248 4.50 9.27 5.89
C GLU A 248 4.04 10.41 6.81
N SER A 249 4.67 10.51 7.98
CA SER A 249 4.40 11.62 8.89
C SER A 249 4.73 12.96 8.21
N GLY A 250 3.71 13.82 8.06
CA GLY A 250 3.84 15.10 7.39
C GLY A 250 3.28 15.16 5.96
N ASP A 251 2.88 14.04 5.34
CA ASP A 251 2.29 14.01 4.00
C ASP A 251 0.80 14.37 3.98
N PHE A 252 0.19 14.42 5.12
CA PHE A 252 -1.22 14.79 5.36
C PHE A 252 -1.36 15.61 6.64
N SER A 253 -2.50 16.22 6.84
CA SER A 253 -2.78 17.06 8.00
C SER A 253 -4.27 17.06 8.36
N GLU A 254 -4.69 17.88 9.34
CA GLU A 254 -6.08 17.95 9.77
C GLU A 254 -7.03 18.39 8.63
N ILE A 255 -6.60 19.24 7.70
CA ILE A 255 -7.39 19.64 6.52
C ILE A 255 -7.85 18.41 5.72
N ASP A 256 -6.97 17.42 5.56
CA ASP A 256 -7.30 16.19 4.82
C ASP A 256 -8.25 15.30 5.61
N LYS A 257 -8.05 15.21 6.92
CA LYS A 257 -8.96 14.46 7.81
C LYS A 257 -10.35 15.10 7.83
N GLU A 258 -10.45 16.43 7.82
CA GLU A 258 -11.72 17.14 7.69
C GLU A 258 -12.40 16.83 6.36
N ALA A 259 -11.66 16.84 5.24
CA ALA A 259 -12.18 16.46 3.94
C ALA A 259 -12.68 14.99 3.93
N LEU A 260 -11.92 14.08 4.53
CA LEU A 260 -12.32 12.67 4.66
C LEU A 260 -13.61 12.50 5.50
N ARG A 261 -13.73 13.24 6.62
CA ARG A 261 -14.96 13.21 7.45
C ARG A 261 -16.17 13.75 6.69
N ALA A 262 -15.99 14.84 5.93
CA ALA A 262 -17.04 15.44 5.11
C ALA A 262 -17.55 14.44 4.04
N GLU A 263 -16.68 13.60 3.50
CA GLU A 263 -17.02 12.54 2.55
C GLU A 263 -17.49 11.24 3.21
N GLY A 264 -17.63 11.18 4.54
CA GLY A 264 -18.11 10.02 5.27
C GLY A 264 -17.11 8.87 5.37
N VAL A 265 -15.82 9.15 5.21
CA VAL A 265 -14.76 8.16 5.45
C VAL A 265 -14.70 7.82 6.94
N ARG A 266 -14.69 6.53 7.24
CA ARG A 266 -14.68 6.02 8.62
C ARG A 266 -13.29 5.60 9.10
N ALA A 267 -12.42 5.22 8.16
CA ALA A 267 -11.05 4.87 8.48
C ALA A 267 -10.09 5.24 7.34
N ALA A 268 -8.92 5.76 7.72
CA ALA A 268 -7.84 6.03 6.78
C ALA A 268 -6.54 5.42 7.26
N VAL A 269 -5.79 4.83 6.34
CA VAL A 269 -4.52 4.16 6.60
C VAL A 269 -3.35 4.98 6.08
N THR A 270 -2.22 4.90 6.79
CA THR A 270 -1.00 5.67 6.52
C THR A 270 0.15 4.75 6.07
N GLY A 271 1.28 5.35 5.67
CA GLY A 271 2.57 4.68 5.50
C GLY A 271 3.38 4.54 6.80
N ILE A 272 2.86 5.06 7.92
CA ILE A 272 3.56 5.04 9.20
C ILE A 272 3.57 3.61 9.75
N ALA A 273 4.76 3.07 10.00
CA ALA A 273 4.92 1.70 10.44
C ALA A 273 4.42 1.48 11.88
N GLY A 274 3.65 0.40 12.11
CA GLY A 274 3.23 -0.01 13.44
C GLY A 274 1.91 -0.76 13.48
N ALA A 275 1.58 -1.27 14.68
CA ALA A 275 0.27 -1.83 14.99
C ALA A 275 -0.64 -0.75 15.59
N ASN A 276 -1.93 -1.01 15.54
CA ASN A 276 -2.97 -0.13 16.06
C ASN A 276 -3.55 -0.70 17.34
N SER A 277 -3.63 0.12 18.38
CA SER A 277 -4.25 -0.20 19.67
C SER A 277 -4.98 1.01 20.21
N ARG A 278 -5.90 0.80 21.10
CA ARG A 278 -6.63 1.92 21.74
C ARG A 278 -5.76 2.68 22.76
N PRO A 279 -5.90 4.01 22.89
CA PRO A 279 -6.69 4.87 22.01
C PRO A 279 -6.04 5.04 20.63
N PHE A 280 -6.83 5.27 19.56
CA PHE A 280 -6.33 5.48 18.20
C PHE A 280 -7.18 6.49 17.44
N ASP A 281 -6.59 7.15 16.45
CA ASP A 281 -7.32 7.96 15.47
C ASP A 281 -7.70 7.06 14.29
N PRO A 282 -9.00 6.84 14.00
CA PRO A 282 -9.42 6.02 12.87
C PRO A 282 -8.98 6.57 11.51
N LEU A 283 -8.67 7.87 11.41
CA LEU A 283 -8.15 8.49 10.21
C LEU A 283 -6.60 8.53 10.14
N GLU A 284 -5.91 7.79 11.02
CA GLU A 284 -4.43 7.72 11.05
C GLU A 284 -3.93 6.33 11.44
N LEU A 285 -4.48 5.30 10.80
CA LEU A 285 -4.11 3.93 11.10
C LEU A 285 -2.74 3.57 10.53
N ARG A 286 -1.91 2.96 11.37
CA ARG A 286 -0.56 2.51 11.02
C ARG A 286 -0.59 1.20 10.27
N ARG A 287 0.39 0.99 9.38
CA ARG A 287 0.53 -0.25 8.60
C ARG A 287 1.94 -0.83 8.67
N TYR A 288 2.06 -2.07 8.26
CA TYR A 288 3.33 -2.74 8.03
C TYR A 288 3.57 -2.85 6.53
N PRO A 289 4.51 -2.06 5.94
CA PRO A 289 4.83 -2.17 4.52
C PRO A 289 5.48 -3.52 4.23
N VAL A 290 5.00 -4.19 3.21
CA VAL A 290 5.56 -5.44 2.69
C VAL A 290 6.18 -5.16 1.33
N SER A 291 7.37 -5.67 1.10
CA SER A 291 8.13 -5.41 -0.11
C SER A 291 8.94 -6.64 -0.52
N ILE A 292 9.42 -6.66 -1.74
CA ILE A 292 10.28 -7.70 -2.28
C ILE A 292 11.47 -7.99 -1.33
N GLY A 293 11.81 -9.26 -1.17
CA GLY A 293 12.85 -9.70 -0.24
C GLY A 293 12.41 -9.73 1.24
N HIS A 294 11.11 -9.57 1.52
CA HIS A 294 10.56 -9.92 2.83
C HIS A 294 10.42 -11.44 2.93
N ASP A 295 11.55 -12.12 3.14
CA ASP A 295 11.55 -13.57 3.37
C ASP A 295 10.63 -13.92 4.56
N ARG A 296 10.27 -15.20 4.68
CA ARG A 296 9.36 -15.69 5.73
C ARG A 296 9.79 -15.29 7.13
N HIS A 297 11.07 -15.15 7.41
CA HIS A 297 11.58 -14.82 8.75
C HIS A 297 11.41 -13.35 9.07
N ARG A 298 11.69 -12.49 8.09
CA ARG A 298 11.48 -11.05 8.20
C ARG A 298 10.00 -10.72 8.33
N PHE A 299 9.16 -11.30 7.47
CA PHE A 299 7.70 -11.12 7.51
C PHE A 299 7.14 -11.47 8.90
N ARG A 300 7.47 -12.66 9.43
CA ARG A 300 7.03 -13.12 10.74
C ARG A 300 7.50 -12.20 11.86
N ALA A 301 8.75 -11.80 11.84
CA ALA A 301 9.34 -10.95 12.87
C ALA A 301 8.77 -9.52 12.87
N GLU A 302 8.54 -8.94 11.70
CA GLU A 302 7.91 -7.62 11.56
C GLU A 302 6.46 -7.64 12.02
N LEU A 303 5.69 -8.66 11.65
CA LEU A 303 4.33 -8.88 12.14
C LEU A 303 4.27 -9.04 13.67
N ALA A 304 5.28 -9.67 14.25
CA ALA A 304 5.41 -9.80 15.70
C ALA A 304 5.86 -8.49 16.40
N GLY A 305 6.13 -7.41 15.63
CA GLY A 305 6.48 -6.10 16.19
C GLY A 305 7.98 -5.89 16.46
N LEU A 306 8.86 -6.80 16.01
CA LEU A 306 10.31 -6.68 16.25
C LEU A 306 10.88 -5.37 15.67
N ARG A 307 10.39 -4.91 14.52
CA ARG A 307 10.80 -3.64 13.90
C ARG A 307 10.54 -2.45 14.83
N SER A 308 9.37 -2.41 15.47
CA SER A 308 8.99 -1.34 16.39
C SER A 308 9.90 -1.34 17.65
N VAL A 309 10.24 -2.52 18.13
CA VAL A 309 11.18 -2.68 19.26
C VAL A 309 12.56 -2.19 18.89
N LEU A 310 13.10 -2.61 17.73
CA LEU A 310 14.41 -2.18 17.26
C LEU A 310 14.49 -0.67 17.03
N GLN A 311 13.44 -0.06 16.49
CA GLN A 311 13.37 1.40 16.30
C GLN A 311 13.34 2.14 17.64
N SER A 312 12.60 1.64 18.63
CA SER A 312 12.55 2.26 19.98
C SER A 312 13.89 2.19 20.71
N VAL A 313 14.61 1.08 20.58
CA VAL A 313 15.96 0.91 21.13
C VAL A 313 16.95 1.84 20.43
N SER A 314 16.94 1.93 19.10
CA SER A 314 17.81 2.81 18.34
C SER A 314 17.63 4.28 18.74
N ARG A 315 16.38 4.74 18.89
CA ARG A 315 16.10 6.12 19.32
C ARG A 315 16.62 6.43 20.74
N ARG A 316 16.56 5.46 21.65
CA ARG A 316 17.08 5.61 23.02
C ARG A 316 18.60 5.62 23.09
N LEU A 317 19.28 5.00 22.12
CA LEU A 317 20.74 4.99 22.03
C LEU A 317 21.31 6.23 21.32
N SER A 318 20.45 6.98 20.61
CA SER A 318 20.82 8.21 19.86
C SER A 318 20.40 9.50 20.59
N ALA A 319 19.71 9.40 21.71
CA ALA A 319 19.34 10.49 22.62
C ALA A 319 20.22 10.48 23.88
#